data_226a5b727b9636287242b0b4a332fa50
#
_entry.id   226a5b727b9636287242b0b4a332fa50
#
_cell.length_a   1.000
_cell.length_b   1.000
_cell.length_c   1.000
_cell.angle_alpha   90.00
_cell.angle_beta   90.00
_cell.angle_gamma   90.00
#
_symmetry.space_group_name_H-M   'P 1'
#
loop_
_entity.id
_entity.type
_entity.pdbx_description
1 polymer ?
#
loop_
_entity_poly.entity_id
_entity_poly.type
_entity_poly.pdbx_seq_one_letter_code
_entity_poly.pdbx_strand_id
1 'polypeptide(L)'
;MNMKKILVSALLVGAGAIGWWIYYDASQPGKYDAFAKCLEEKEVLFYGTFWCPHCRNQKAMFGKSDKYLPYIECSTADGKGQLPICNEQNISGYPTWEFADGSRETGELSLAHLAQKTGCPL
;
A
#
# COMPACT_ATOMS: atom_id res chain seq x y z
N MET A 1 -11.92 49.19 -0.68
CA MET A 1 -12.34 47.81 -0.42
C MET A 1 -12.07 47.46 1.04
N ASN A 2 -13.05 46.92 1.74
CA ASN A 2 -12.93 46.66 3.18
C ASN A 2 -11.87 45.60 3.47
N MET A 3 -10.93 45.87 4.36
CA MET A 3 -9.84 44.93 4.74
C MET A 3 -10.33 43.54 5.09
N LYS A 4 -11.50 43.41 5.73
CA LYS A 4 -12.16 42.12 6.00
C LYS A 4 -12.53 41.35 4.72
N LYS A 5 -12.99 42.04 3.66
CA LYS A 5 -13.32 41.39 2.39
C LYS A 5 -12.08 40.88 1.68
N ILE A 6 -10.98 41.63 1.76
CA ILE A 6 -9.68 41.24 1.18
C ILE A 6 -9.15 39.96 1.88
N LEU A 7 -9.20 39.94 3.23
CA LEU A 7 -8.75 38.77 4.01
C LEU A 7 -9.59 37.56 3.72
N VAL A 8 -10.91 37.66 3.65
CA VAL A 8 -11.81 36.55 3.33
C VAL A 8 -11.54 36.02 1.93
N SER A 9 -11.37 36.93 0.93
CA SER A 9 -11.06 36.50 -0.44
C SER A 9 -9.71 35.80 -0.53
N ALA A 10 -8.68 36.29 0.17
CA ALA A 10 -7.37 35.64 0.21
C ALA A 10 -7.40 34.25 0.85
N LEU A 11 -8.21 34.06 1.92
CA LEU A 11 -8.40 32.77 2.56
C LEU A 11 -9.09 31.77 1.64
N LEU A 12 -10.13 32.20 0.89
CA LEU A 12 -10.85 31.34 -0.04
C LEU A 12 -9.97 30.91 -1.21
N VAL A 13 -9.17 31.81 -1.75
CA VAL A 13 -8.20 31.50 -2.83
C VAL A 13 -7.14 30.52 -2.33
N GLY A 14 -6.61 30.77 -1.12
CA GLY A 14 -5.63 29.88 -0.51
C GLY A 14 -6.19 28.47 -0.26
N ALA A 15 -7.40 28.37 0.29
CA ALA A 15 -8.07 27.07 0.50
C ALA A 15 -8.33 26.35 -0.82
N GLY A 16 -8.76 27.08 -1.86
CA GLY A 16 -8.96 26.51 -3.20
C GLY A 16 -7.67 25.97 -3.82
N ALA A 17 -6.57 26.72 -3.69
CA ALA A 17 -5.27 26.31 -4.21
C ALA A 17 -4.73 25.06 -3.49
N ILE A 18 -4.87 25.00 -2.16
CA ILE A 18 -4.48 23.83 -1.36
C ILE A 18 -5.34 22.60 -1.74
N GLY A 19 -6.65 22.77 -1.85
CA GLY A 19 -7.57 21.71 -2.25
C GLY A 19 -7.24 21.18 -3.65
N TRP A 20 -6.98 22.06 -4.60
CA TRP A 20 -6.54 21.69 -5.95
C TRP A 20 -5.21 20.93 -5.94
N TRP A 21 -4.24 21.39 -5.17
CA TRP A 21 -2.93 20.73 -5.07
C TRP A 21 -3.04 19.32 -4.46
N ILE A 22 -3.83 19.18 -3.39
CA ILE A 22 -4.09 17.85 -2.77
C ILE A 22 -4.76 16.92 -3.77
N TYR A 23 -5.79 17.40 -4.47
CA TYR A 23 -6.49 16.61 -5.49
C TYR A 23 -5.55 16.20 -6.63
N TYR A 24 -4.75 17.13 -7.12
CA TYR A 24 -3.78 16.86 -8.20
C TYR A 24 -2.75 15.84 -7.76
N ASP A 25 -2.14 16.00 -6.57
CA ASP A 25 -1.16 15.05 -6.05
C ASP A 25 -1.76 13.65 -5.84
N ALA A 26 -2.96 13.57 -5.29
CA ALA A 26 -3.67 12.30 -5.09
C ALA A 26 -4.02 11.59 -6.41
N SER A 27 -4.23 12.33 -7.50
CA SER A 27 -4.57 11.79 -8.82
C SER A 27 -3.36 11.30 -9.62
N GLN A 28 -2.13 11.66 -9.19
CA GLN A 28 -0.92 11.21 -9.89
C GLN A 28 -0.67 9.71 -9.65
N PRO A 29 -0.22 8.99 -10.69
CA PRO A 29 0.16 7.59 -10.55
C PRO A 29 1.32 7.43 -9.57
N GLY A 30 1.34 6.32 -8.87
CA GLY A 30 2.45 5.94 -8.01
C GLY A 30 3.66 5.49 -8.85
N LYS A 31 4.85 5.72 -8.31
CA LYS A 31 6.10 5.34 -8.97
C LYS A 31 6.18 3.86 -9.33
N TYR A 32 5.57 3.00 -8.51
CA TYR A 32 5.65 1.54 -8.61
C TYR A 32 4.33 0.89 -9.04
N ASP A 33 3.40 1.64 -9.66
CA ASP A 33 2.10 1.10 -10.06
C ASP A 33 2.23 -0.12 -10.99
N ALA A 34 3.07 -0.01 -12.01
CA ALA A 34 3.32 -1.11 -12.94
C ALA A 34 3.94 -2.33 -12.24
N PHE A 35 4.88 -2.09 -11.33
CA PHE A 35 5.52 -3.15 -10.55
C PHE A 35 4.53 -3.87 -9.63
N ALA A 36 3.72 -3.12 -8.87
CA ALA A 36 2.73 -3.70 -7.97
C ALA A 36 1.67 -4.52 -8.73
N LYS A 37 1.19 -4.02 -9.87
CA LYS A 37 0.28 -4.77 -10.74
C LYS A 37 0.92 -6.03 -11.33
N CYS A 38 2.19 -5.95 -11.72
CA CYS A 38 2.93 -7.12 -12.19
C CYS A 38 3.01 -8.22 -11.11
N LEU A 39 3.20 -7.85 -9.83
CA LEU A 39 3.19 -8.83 -8.73
C LEU A 39 1.84 -9.56 -8.65
N GLU A 40 0.72 -8.86 -8.81
CA GLU A 40 -0.62 -9.45 -8.87
C GLU A 40 -0.76 -10.39 -10.09
N GLU A 41 -0.34 -9.95 -11.27
CA GLU A 41 -0.34 -10.76 -12.50
C GLU A 41 0.54 -12.01 -12.40
N LYS A 42 1.58 -11.97 -11.59
CA LYS A 42 2.47 -13.11 -11.27
C LYS A 42 1.95 -13.98 -10.11
N GLU A 43 0.70 -13.80 -9.72
CA GLU A 43 0.04 -14.56 -8.66
C GLU A 43 0.79 -14.53 -7.32
N VAL A 44 1.47 -13.42 -7.05
CA VAL A 44 2.08 -13.17 -5.75
C VAL A 44 0.99 -12.80 -4.75
N LEU A 45 1.08 -13.29 -3.52
CA LEU A 45 0.18 -12.94 -2.43
C LEU A 45 0.98 -12.32 -1.28
N PHE A 46 0.41 -11.28 -0.67
CA PHE A 46 1.00 -10.57 0.45
C PHE A 46 0.06 -10.66 1.66
N TYR A 47 0.33 -11.60 2.55
CA TYR A 47 -0.42 -11.78 3.79
C TYR A 47 0.12 -10.86 4.87
N GLY A 48 -0.77 -10.11 5.50
CA GLY A 48 -0.39 -9.18 6.55
C GLY A 48 -1.54 -8.84 7.48
N THR A 49 -1.25 -7.95 8.44
CA THR A 49 -2.26 -7.39 9.34
C THR A 49 -2.12 -5.88 9.41
N PHE A 50 -3.24 -5.17 9.57
CA PHE A 50 -3.26 -3.71 9.60
C PHE A 50 -2.44 -3.11 10.76
N TRP A 51 -2.33 -3.83 11.86
CA TRP A 51 -1.62 -3.40 13.08
C TRP A 51 -0.12 -3.76 13.06
N CYS A 52 0.34 -4.61 12.15
CA CYS A 52 1.73 -5.06 12.11
C CYS A 52 2.66 -3.96 11.57
N PRO A 53 3.70 -3.52 12.32
CA PRO A 53 4.64 -2.49 11.88
C PRO A 53 5.39 -2.88 10.60
N HIS A 54 5.83 -4.14 10.48
CA HIS A 54 6.55 -4.63 9.31
C HIS A 54 5.68 -4.65 8.05
N CYS A 55 4.38 -4.97 8.18
CA CYS A 55 3.44 -4.88 7.05
C CYS A 55 3.26 -3.43 6.59
N ARG A 56 3.16 -2.49 7.52
CA ARG A 56 3.08 -1.05 7.20
C ARG A 56 4.36 -0.55 6.52
N ASN A 57 5.52 -0.95 7.03
CA ASN A 57 6.80 -0.61 6.41
C ASN A 57 6.89 -1.17 4.99
N GLN A 58 6.49 -2.43 4.80
CA GLN A 58 6.46 -3.05 3.47
C GLN A 58 5.57 -2.27 2.50
N LYS A 59 4.36 -1.90 2.89
CA LYS A 59 3.46 -1.06 2.08
C LYS A 59 4.09 0.30 1.78
N ALA A 60 4.74 0.92 2.77
CA ALA A 60 5.39 2.21 2.62
C ALA A 60 6.50 2.22 1.56
N MET A 61 7.19 1.10 1.32
CA MET A 61 8.18 0.97 0.25
C MET A 61 7.57 1.20 -1.15
N PHE A 62 6.28 0.89 -1.32
CA PHE A 62 5.54 1.10 -2.57
C PHE A 62 4.94 2.51 -2.68
N GLY A 63 4.87 3.26 -1.58
CA GLY A 63 4.28 4.60 -1.56
C GLY A 63 2.83 4.59 -2.05
N LYS A 64 2.49 5.46 -2.99
CA LYS A 64 1.13 5.55 -3.58
C LYS A 64 0.69 4.29 -4.35
N SER A 65 1.62 3.40 -4.67
CA SER A 65 1.36 2.16 -5.42
C SER A 65 0.91 1.01 -4.52
N ASP A 66 0.91 1.19 -3.19
CA ASP A 66 0.51 0.15 -2.23
C ASP A 66 -0.92 -0.36 -2.44
N LYS A 67 -1.80 0.49 -2.99
CA LYS A 67 -3.19 0.16 -3.36
C LYS A 67 -3.33 -0.95 -4.42
N TYR A 68 -2.25 -1.22 -5.17
CA TYR A 68 -2.21 -2.28 -6.18
C TYR A 68 -1.50 -3.54 -5.69
N LEU A 69 -1.06 -3.57 -4.42
CA LEU A 69 -0.47 -4.77 -3.86
C LEU A 69 -1.52 -5.88 -3.71
N PRO A 70 -1.18 -7.12 -4.03
CA PRO A 70 -2.04 -8.30 -3.82
C PRO A 70 -2.12 -8.64 -2.33
N TYR A 71 -2.62 -7.69 -1.53
CA TYR A 71 -2.65 -7.77 -0.07
C TYR A 71 -3.87 -8.51 0.44
N ILE A 72 -3.62 -9.45 1.36
CA ILE A 72 -4.64 -10.19 2.09
C ILE A 72 -4.56 -9.81 3.56
N GLU A 73 -5.62 -9.19 4.08
CA GLU A 73 -5.75 -8.90 5.50
C GLU A 73 -6.00 -10.21 6.27
N CYS A 74 -5.17 -10.45 7.27
CA CYS A 74 -5.26 -11.64 8.12
C CYS A 74 -5.87 -11.39 9.49
N SER A 75 -6.03 -10.12 9.89
CA SER A 75 -6.55 -9.76 11.22
C SER A 75 -8.05 -9.58 11.21
N THR A 76 -8.70 -10.02 12.29
CA THR A 76 -10.06 -9.57 12.60
C THR A 76 -10.05 -8.05 12.88
N ALA A 77 -11.19 -7.39 12.70
CA ALA A 77 -11.30 -5.94 12.83
C ALA A 77 -10.88 -5.40 14.22
N ASP A 78 -11.06 -6.21 15.26
CA ASP A 78 -10.65 -5.89 16.65
C ASP A 78 -9.16 -6.17 16.93
N GLY A 79 -8.43 -6.70 15.96
CA GLY A 79 -6.99 -6.99 16.06
C GLY A 79 -6.62 -8.18 16.94
N LYS A 80 -7.60 -8.98 17.39
CA LYS A 80 -7.39 -10.05 18.37
C LYS A 80 -7.37 -11.46 17.79
N GLY A 81 -7.82 -11.63 16.56
CA GLY A 81 -7.91 -12.93 15.90
C GLY A 81 -7.33 -12.92 14.51
N GLN A 82 -7.12 -14.11 13.99
CA GLN A 82 -6.75 -14.34 12.60
C GLN A 82 -7.96 -14.75 11.79
N LEU A 83 -8.10 -14.20 10.58
CA LEU A 83 -9.20 -14.55 9.67
C LEU A 83 -9.03 -15.96 9.12
N PRO A 84 -10.15 -16.68 8.83
CA PRO A 84 -10.12 -18.05 8.32
C PRO A 84 -9.24 -18.24 7.09
N ILE A 85 -9.25 -17.29 6.14
CA ILE A 85 -8.42 -17.34 4.93
C ILE A 85 -6.93 -17.52 5.23
N CYS A 86 -6.43 -16.91 6.30
CA CYS A 86 -5.03 -17.01 6.69
C CYS A 86 -4.77 -18.24 7.59
N ASN A 87 -5.74 -18.64 8.41
CA ASN A 87 -5.66 -19.87 9.19
C ASN A 87 -5.58 -21.10 8.29
N GLU A 88 -6.42 -21.18 7.26
CA GLU A 88 -6.46 -22.27 6.28
C GLU A 88 -5.15 -22.37 5.48
N GLN A 89 -4.52 -21.24 5.25
CA GLN A 89 -3.21 -21.15 4.60
C GLN A 89 -2.02 -21.36 5.56
N ASN A 90 -2.29 -21.60 6.85
CA ASN A 90 -1.26 -21.79 7.88
C ASN A 90 -0.28 -20.61 7.97
N ILE A 91 -0.78 -19.36 7.82
CA ILE A 91 0.03 -18.17 7.96
C ILE A 91 0.34 -17.95 9.44
N SER A 92 1.61 -18.02 9.82
CA SER A 92 2.07 -17.93 11.22
C SER A 92 2.86 -16.65 11.54
N GLY A 93 3.21 -15.86 10.55
CA GLY A 93 3.98 -14.63 10.72
C GLY A 93 3.63 -13.57 9.68
N TYR A 94 3.91 -12.31 9.99
CA TYR A 94 3.57 -11.17 9.14
C TYR A 94 4.75 -10.20 8.96
N PRO A 95 4.92 -9.67 7.74
CA PRO A 95 4.27 -10.10 6.51
C PRO A 95 4.75 -11.49 6.04
N THR A 96 3.93 -12.20 5.29
CA THR A 96 4.32 -13.39 4.54
C THR A 96 4.00 -13.17 3.07
N TRP A 97 4.98 -13.37 2.23
CA TRP A 97 4.86 -13.36 0.78
C TRP A 97 4.76 -14.79 0.27
N GLU A 98 3.80 -15.05 -0.60
CA GLU A 98 3.68 -16.33 -1.30
C GLU A 98 3.83 -16.07 -2.79
N PHE A 99 4.60 -16.92 -3.47
CA PHE A 99 4.88 -16.81 -4.89
C PHE A 99 4.14 -17.91 -5.68
N ALA A 100 4.02 -17.74 -6.99
CA ALA A 100 3.28 -18.65 -7.87
C ALA A 100 3.74 -20.13 -7.78
N ASP A 101 5.00 -20.36 -7.42
CA ASP A 101 5.57 -21.71 -7.21
C ASP A 101 5.19 -22.31 -5.83
N GLY A 102 4.40 -21.60 -5.03
CA GLY A 102 4.02 -21.96 -3.66
C GLY A 102 5.09 -21.70 -2.61
N SER A 103 6.26 -21.19 -3.00
CA SER A 103 7.29 -20.80 -2.03
C SER A 103 6.87 -19.57 -1.24
N ARG A 104 7.31 -19.49 0.02
CA ARG A 104 6.97 -18.40 0.95
C ARG A 104 8.21 -17.80 1.56
N GLU A 105 8.16 -16.50 1.74
CA GLU A 105 9.18 -15.74 2.48
C GLU A 105 8.48 -14.83 3.49
N THR A 106 8.97 -14.84 4.74
CA THR A 106 8.38 -14.06 5.84
C THR A 106 9.29 -12.88 6.16
N GLY A 107 8.67 -11.75 6.46
CA GLY A 107 9.37 -10.50 6.78
C GLY A 107 9.31 -9.49 5.64
N GLU A 108 9.94 -8.33 5.88
CA GLU A 108 10.02 -7.27 4.88
C GLU A 108 10.99 -7.68 3.77
N LEU A 109 10.53 -7.60 2.53
CA LEU A 109 11.34 -7.87 1.34
C LEU A 109 11.62 -6.57 0.60
N SER A 110 12.86 -6.36 0.17
CA SER A 110 13.19 -5.21 -0.67
C SER A 110 12.50 -5.31 -2.03
N LEU A 111 12.19 -4.15 -2.63
CA LEU A 111 11.59 -4.13 -3.98
C LEU A 111 12.47 -4.84 -5.00
N ALA A 112 13.80 -4.68 -4.87
CA ALA A 112 14.76 -5.35 -5.74
C ALA A 112 14.71 -6.89 -5.60
N HIS A 113 14.54 -7.39 -4.37
CA HIS A 113 14.38 -8.84 -4.14
C HIS A 113 13.08 -9.37 -4.75
N LEU A 114 11.97 -8.66 -4.54
CA LEU A 114 10.68 -9.00 -5.17
C LEU A 114 10.77 -8.99 -6.70
N ALA A 115 11.44 -7.99 -7.29
CA ALA A 115 11.67 -7.90 -8.73
C ALA A 115 12.47 -9.10 -9.26
N GLN A 116 13.55 -9.45 -8.58
CA GLN A 116 14.39 -10.60 -8.93
C GLN A 116 13.63 -11.92 -8.82
N LYS A 117 12.87 -12.11 -7.75
CA LYS A 117 12.11 -13.35 -7.47
C LYS A 117 10.99 -13.58 -8.48
N THR A 118 10.32 -12.52 -8.93
CA THR A 118 9.12 -12.58 -9.78
C THR A 118 9.40 -12.32 -11.25
N GLY A 119 10.53 -11.69 -11.58
CA GLY A 119 10.83 -11.20 -12.93
C GLY A 119 10.05 -9.92 -13.30
N CYS A 120 9.37 -9.29 -12.33
CA CYS A 120 8.70 -8.02 -12.56
C CYS A 120 9.71 -6.88 -12.69
N PRO A 121 9.57 -5.99 -13.67
CA PRO A 121 10.45 -4.83 -13.79
C PRO A 121 10.17 -3.81 -12.67
N LEU A 122 11.24 -3.27 -12.09
CA LEU A 122 11.19 -2.27 -11.01
C LEU A 122 11.46 -0.86 -11.56
#